data_f572306b601d89833beac75c34f65e68
#
_entry.id   f572306b601d89833beac75c34f65e68
#
_cell.length_a   1.000
_cell.length_b   1.000
_cell.length_c   1.000
_cell.angle_alpha   90.00
_cell.angle_beta   90.00
_cell.angle_gamma   90.00
#
_symmetry.space_group_name_H-M   'P 1'
#
loop_
_entity.id
_entity.type
_entity.pdbx_description
1 polymer ?
#
loop_
_entity_poly.entity_id
_entity_poly.type
_entity_poly.pdbx_seq_one_letter_code
_entity_poly.pdbx_strand_id
1 'polypeptide(L)'
;MLEHKGLYWSKIKGTEEAKTIEPDEDYIIPFGKARIALEANASNIETGNSMVVITYGMGVYWANTAAKSHKGKIEIIDLRTLVPLDRKAIFNSVRKHNKCLLVTEEPTGFGFAQALAGEIQQECFESLDAPVRVIGAENMPAIPLNSTLEATM
;
A
#
# COMPACT_ATOMS: atom_id res chain seq x y z
N MET A 1 19.08 5.86 2.91
CA MET A 1 17.60 5.91 2.92
C MET A 1 17.16 6.49 1.57
N LEU A 2 16.12 5.92 0.95
CA LEU A 2 15.52 6.45 -0.27
C LEU A 2 14.17 7.06 0.09
N GLU A 3 13.84 8.20 -0.48
CA GLU A 3 12.62 8.95 -0.19
C GLU A 3 11.90 9.32 -1.48
N HIS A 4 10.57 9.38 -1.42
CA HIS A 4 9.75 9.70 -2.59
C HIS A 4 9.77 11.20 -2.87
N LYS A 5 10.62 11.63 -3.81
CA LYS A 5 10.86 13.06 -4.12
C LYS A 5 9.58 13.83 -4.50
N GLY A 6 8.64 13.19 -5.21
CA GLY A 6 7.38 13.82 -5.60
C GLY A 6 6.50 14.23 -4.42
N LEU A 7 6.60 13.54 -3.29
CA LEU A 7 5.81 13.83 -2.08
C LEU A 7 6.31 15.04 -1.30
N TYR A 8 7.57 15.45 -1.43
CA TYR A 8 8.11 16.60 -0.71
C TYR A 8 7.33 17.90 -0.96
N TRP A 9 6.85 18.08 -2.16
CA TRP A 9 6.23 19.32 -2.56
C TRP A 9 4.70 19.28 -2.51
N SER A 10 4.10 18.13 -2.29
CA SER A 10 2.63 17.89 -2.36
C SER A 10 2.00 18.57 -3.59
N LYS A 11 2.70 18.54 -4.73
CA LYS A 11 2.22 19.13 -5.98
C LYS A 11 1.41 18.14 -6.83
N ILE A 12 1.46 16.88 -6.48
CA ILE A 12 0.70 15.83 -7.17
C ILE A 12 -0.72 15.86 -6.61
N LYS A 13 -1.70 15.92 -7.49
CA LYS A 13 -3.11 15.91 -7.11
C LYS A 13 -3.44 14.66 -6.27
N GLY A 14 -4.13 14.84 -5.17
CA GLY A 14 -4.47 13.76 -4.23
C GLY A 14 -3.42 13.49 -3.16
N THR A 15 -2.36 14.29 -3.08
CA THR A 15 -1.32 14.17 -2.04
C THR A 15 -1.34 15.31 -1.02
N GLU A 16 -2.45 16.01 -0.93
CA GLU A 16 -2.62 17.14 0.01
C GLU A 16 -2.40 16.69 1.47
N GLU A 17 -2.78 15.45 1.78
CA GLU A 17 -2.61 14.81 3.09
C GLU A 17 -1.14 14.45 3.41
N ALA A 18 -0.21 14.58 2.43
CA ALA A 18 1.22 14.42 2.69
C ALA A 18 1.79 15.57 3.53
N LYS A 19 1.11 16.71 3.55
CA LYS A 19 1.46 17.82 4.43
C LYS A 19 0.88 17.55 5.81
N THR A 20 1.76 17.41 6.79
CA THR A 20 1.39 17.21 8.19
C THR A 20 1.98 18.32 9.05
N ILE A 21 1.49 18.45 10.27
CA ILE A 21 2.14 19.29 11.28
C ILE A 21 3.50 18.67 11.58
N GLU A 22 4.54 19.51 11.64
CA GLU A 22 5.88 19.06 12.03
C GLU A 22 5.81 18.45 13.43
N PRO A 23 6.28 17.20 13.59
CA PRO A 23 6.30 16.57 14.90
C PRO A 23 7.38 17.19 15.79
N ASP A 24 7.32 16.88 17.07
CA ASP A 24 8.35 17.28 18.04
C ASP A 24 9.68 16.54 17.81
N GLU A 25 10.73 16.96 18.54
CA GLU A 25 12.08 16.42 18.42
C GLU A 25 12.22 14.95 18.86
N ASP A 26 11.26 14.45 19.63
CA ASP A 26 11.24 13.07 20.13
C ASP A 26 10.54 12.10 19.16
N TYR A 27 9.95 12.62 18.08
CA TYR A 27 9.23 11.79 17.12
C TYR A 27 10.16 10.91 16.29
N ILE A 28 10.06 9.60 16.48
CA ILE A 28 10.85 8.59 15.77
C ILE A 28 9.94 7.59 15.08
N ILE A 29 10.15 7.38 13.78
CA ILE A 29 9.54 6.26 13.06
C ILE A 29 10.49 5.07 13.11
N PRO A 30 10.17 4.00 13.86
CA PRO A 30 11.04 2.84 13.95
C PRO A 30 11.12 2.09 12.61
N PHE A 31 12.31 1.66 12.23
CA PHE A 31 12.49 0.79 11.08
C PHE A 31 11.77 -0.55 11.28
N GLY A 32 11.23 -1.10 10.20
CA GLY A 32 10.52 -2.37 10.23
C GLY A 32 9.18 -2.32 10.93
N LYS A 33 8.57 -1.12 11.02
CA LYS A 33 7.22 -0.90 11.54
C LYS A 33 6.34 -0.26 10.49
N ALA A 34 5.35 -1.03 10.05
CA ALA A 34 4.29 -0.52 9.20
C ALA A 34 3.27 0.29 10.01
N ARG A 35 2.47 1.10 9.32
CA ARG A 35 1.37 1.86 9.89
C ARG A 35 0.06 1.44 9.25
N ILE A 36 -0.99 1.27 10.04
CA ILE A 36 -2.36 1.24 9.51
C ILE A 36 -2.74 2.69 9.19
N ALA A 37 -2.78 3.03 7.90
CA ALA A 37 -3.10 4.37 7.43
C ALA A 37 -4.61 4.61 7.38
N LEU A 38 -5.40 3.56 7.19
CA LEU A 38 -6.86 3.56 7.24
C LEU A 38 -7.34 2.22 7.81
N GLU A 39 -8.32 2.25 8.70
CA GLU A 39 -8.95 1.04 9.24
C GLU A 39 -10.28 0.73 8.55
N ALA A 40 -10.57 -0.54 8.34
CA ALA A 40 -11.90 -0.99 7.95
C ALA A 40 -12.82 -1.08 9.18
N ASN A 41 -14.12 -0.92 8.97
CA ASN A 41 -15.11 -1.05 10.03
C ASN A 41 -15.22 -2.49 10.52
N ALA A 42 -15.38 -2.69 11.83
CA ALA A 42 -15.51 -4.01 12.45
C ALA A 42 -16.64 -4.85 11.81
N SER A 43 -17.78 -4.26 11.54
CA SER A 43 -18.92 -4.95 10.90
C SER A 43 -18.59 -5.49 9.50
N ASN A 44 -17.77 -4.77 8.71
CA ASN A 44 -17.37 -5.25 7.40
C ASN A 44 -16.32 -6.36 7.52
N ILE A 45 -15.48 -6.33 8.54
CA ILE A 45 -14.51 -7.40 8.82
C ILE A 45 -15.26 -8.68 9.22
N GLU A 46 -16.16 -8.59 10.18
CA GLU A 46 -16.95 -9.72 10.69
C GLU A 46 -17.80 -10.41 9.60
N THR A 47 -18.31 -9.61 8.64
CA THR A 47 -19.12 -10.14 7.53
C THR A 47 -18.30 -10.54 6.31
N GLY A 48 -16.96 -10.47 6.36
CA GLY A 48 -16.08 -10.79 5.23
C GLY A 48 -16.17 -9.78 4.06
N ASN A 49 -16.74 -8.59 4.29
CA ASN A 49 -16.92 -7.54 3.28
C ASN A 49 -15.78 -6.50 3.30
N SER A 50 -14.62 -6.89 3.79
CA SER A 50 -13.44 -6.02 3.86
C SER A 50 -12.26 -6.62 3.10
N MET A 51 -11.27 -5.78 2.82
CA MET A 51 -9.99 -6.18 2.25
C MET A 51 -8.85 -5.31 2.80
N VAL A 52 -7.64 -5.83 2.75
CA VAL A 52 -6.44 -5.04 3.01
C VAL A 52 -5.78 -4.60 1.70
N VAL A 53 -5.39 -3.33 1.66
CA VAL A 53 -4.49 -2.76 0.64
C VAL A 53 -3.14 -2.54 1.29
N ILE A 54 -2.10 -3.16 0.76
CA ILE A 54 -0.72 -3.04 1.23
C ILE A 54 0.04 -2.19 0.21
N THR A 55 0.69 -1.14 0.68
CA THR A 55 1.32 -0.17 -0.20
C THR A 55 2.41 0.65 0.51
N TYR A 56 3.07 1.52 -0.22
CA TYR A 56 4.08 2.47 0.26
C TYR A 56 4.17 3.69 -0.68
N GLY A 57 4.78 4.77 -0.20
CA GLY A 57 4.99 5.97 -1.00
C GLY A 57 3.69 6.57 -1.55
N MET A 58 3.64 6.83 -2.86
CA MET A 58 2.48 7.39 -3.54
C MET A 58 1.25 6.49 -3.46
N GLY A 59 1.43 5.18 -3.44
CA GLY A 59 0.34 4.21 -3.38
C GLY A 59 -0.59 4.41 -2.17
N VAL A 60 -0.09 4.95 -1.06
CA VAL A 60 -0.90 5.28 0.13
C VAL A 60 -1.98 6.30 -0.21
N TYR A 61 -1.65 7.33 -0.99
CA TYR A 61 -2.58 8.39 -1.38
C TYR A 61 -3.59 7.90 -2.41
N TRP A 62 -3.16 7.06 -3.35
CA TRP A 62 -4.06 6.41 -4.31
C TRP A 62 -5.05 5.49 -3.60
N ALA A 63 -4.59 4.67 -2.67
CA ALA A 63 -5.43 3.79 -1.87
C ALA A 63 -6.43 4.58 -1.02
N ASN A 64 -6.00 5.65 -0.35
CA ASN A 64 -6.88 6.55 0.40
C ASN A 64 -7.97 7.17 -0.49
N THR A 65 -7.60 7.61 -1.69
CA THR A 65 -8.54 8.19 -2.65
C THR A 65 -9.59 7.15 -3.09
N ALA A 66 -9.15 5.94 -3.44
CA ALA A 66 -10.04 4.85 -3.83
C ALA A 66 -10.96 4.42 -2.67
N ALA A 67 -10.44 4.40 -1.44
CA ALA A 67 -11.20 4.01 -0.25
C ALA A 67 -12.41 4.93 0.05
N LYS A 68 -12.38 6.18 -0.42
CA LYS A 68 -13.52 7.12 -0.28
C LYS A 68 -14.81 6.57 -0.91
N SER A 69 -14.70 5.78 -1.99
CA SER A 69 -15.82 5.11 -2.66
C SER A 69 -16.22 3.79 -1.99
N HIS A 70 -15.42 3.27 -1.08
CA HIS A 70 -15.60 1.97 -0.41
C HIS A 70 -15.59 2.10 1.11
N LYS A 71 -16.33 3.07 1.64
CA LYS A 71 -16.31 3.47 3.05
C LYS A 71 -16.40 2.28 4.01
N GLY A 72 -15.41 2.18 4.89
CA GLY A 72 -15.32 1.17 5.93
C GLY A 72 -14.99 -0.26 5.46
N LYS A 73 -14.72 -0.46 4.16
CA LYS A 73 -14.41 -1.80 3.62
C LYS A 73 -12.92 -2.04 3.40
N ILE A 74 -12.10 -0.99 3.44
CA ILE A 74 -10.68 -1.07 3.12
C ILE A 74 -9.86 -0.73 4.35
N GLU A 75 -8.93 -1.60 4.69
CA GLU A 75 -7.79 -1.30 5.55
C GLU A 75 -6.58 -1.00 4.66
N ILE A 76 -5.82 0.04 4.99
CA ILE A 76 -4.62 0.41 4.24
C ILE A 76 -3.42 0.26 5.17
N ILE A 77 -2.46 -0.57 4.76
CA ILE A 77 -1.15 -0.68 5.38
C ILE A 77 -0.14 0.11 4.57
N ASP A 78 0.43 1.12 5.20
CA ASP A 78 1.61 1.84 4.74
C ASP A 78 2.86 1.13 5.30
N LEU A 79 3.63 0.52 4.42
CA LEU A 79 4.82 -0.26 4.80
C LEU A 79 5.91 0.60 5.44
N ARG A 80 6.03 1.88 5.08
CA ARG A 80 7.06 2.82 5.53
C ARG A 80 8.50 2.38 5.25
N THR A 81 8.82 1.12 5.56
CA THR A 81 10.14 0.52 5.30
C THR A 81 9.97 -0.81 4.57
N LEU A 82 10.77 -1.00 3.52
CA LEU A 82 10.78 -2.25 2.75
C LEU A 82 11.83 -3.23 3.29
N VAL A 83 12.92 -2.70 3.86
CA VAL A 83 14.00 -3.46 4.49
C VAL A 83 14.48 -2.68 5.73
N PRO A 84 14.25 -3.21 6.94
CA PRO A 84 13.48 -4.39 7.30
C PRO A 84 11.97 -4.21 7.06
N LEU A 85 11.25 -5.31 6.79
CA LEU A 85 9.82 -5.33 6.52
C LEU A 85 9.02 -5.81 7.74
N ASP A 86 7.88 -5.18 8.02
CA ASP A 86 6.96 -5.60 9.10
C ASP A 86 6.03 -6.74 8.64
N ARG A 87 6.61 -7.92 8.45
CA ARG A 87 5.87 -9.13 8.04
C ARG A 87 4.72 -9.46 8.98
N LYS A 88 4.93 -9.23 10.29
CA LYS A 88 3.91 -9.53 11.29
C LYS A 88 2.64 -8.70 11.09
N ALA A 89 2.79 -7.40 10.88
CA ALA A 89 1.65 -6.51 10.61
C ALA A 89 0.94 -6.92 9.31
N ILE A 90 1.71 -7.19 8.24
CA ILE A 90 1.19 -7.62 6.94
C ILE A 90 0.34 -8.90 7.08
N PHE A 91 0.93 -9.97 7.59
CA PHE A 91 0.25 -11.27 7.66
C PHE A 91 -0.96 -11.26 8.60
N ASN A 92 -0.88 -10.53 9.71
CA ASN A 92 -2.02 -10.37 10.61
C ASN A 92 -3.19 -9.67 9.92
N SER A 93 -2.92 -8.62 9.15
CA SER A 93 -3.94 -7.91 8.43
C SER A 93 -4.53 -8.74 7.28
N VAL A 94 -3.69 -9.47 6.55
CA VAL A 94 -4.18 -10.38 5.50
C VAL A 94 -5.12 -11.45 6.10
N ARG A 95 -4.74 -12.08 7.20
CA ARG A 95 -5.58 -13.07 7.89
C ARG A 95 -6.87 -12.48 8.46
N LYS A 96 -6.84 -11.21 8.84
CA LYS A 96 -8.02 -10.47 9.34
C LYS A 96 -9.05 -10.20 8.25
N HIS A 97 -8.60 -9.96 7.02
CA HIS A 97 -9.47 -9.53 5.91
C HIS A 97 -9.73 -10.60 4.85
N ASN A 98 -8.90 -11.64 4.78
CA ASN A 98 -8.96 -12.75 3.82
C ASN A 98 -8.82 -12.34 2.35
N LYS A 99 -8.67 -11.06 2.05
CA LYS A 99 -8.51 -10.46 0.72
C LYS A 99 -7.40 -9.43 0.75
N CYS A 100 -6.45 -9.56 -0.16
CA CYS A 100 -5.26 -8.72 -0.20
C CYS A 100 -5.01 -8.17 -1.61
N LEU A 101 -4.76 -6.86 -1.66
CA LEU A 101 -4.31 -6.13 -2.83
C LEU A 101 -3.00 -5.40 -2.51
N LEU A 102 -1.98 -5.55 -3.34
CA LEU A 102 -0.80 -4.70 -3.30
C LEU A 102 -0.91 -3.60 -4.36
N VAL A 103 -0.55 -2.39 -3.98
CA VAL A 103 -0.52 -1.23 -4.89
C VAL A 103 0.88 -0.64 -4.87
N THR A 104 1.44 -0.43 -6.06
CA THR A 104 2.81 0.06 -6.22
C THR A 104 2.93 0.97 -7.43
N GLU A 105 3.97 1.81 -7.47
CA GLU A 105 4.34 2.60 -8.65
C GLU A 105 5.22 1.81 -9.63
N GLU A 106 5.89 0.77 -9.14
CA GLU A 106 6.78 -0.04 -9.95
C GLU A 106 6.02 -0.91 -10.96
N PRO A 107 6.67 -1.37 -12.03
CA PRO A 107 6.10 -2.36 -12.93
C PRO A 107 5.68 -3.62 -12.17
N THR A 108 4.53 -4.18 -12.52
CA THR A 108 3.98 -5.38 -11.86
C THR A 108 4.80 -6.64 -12.11
N GLY A 109 5.65 -6.66 -13.14
CA GLY A 109 6.54 -7.78 -13.42
C GLY A 109 7.86 -7.67 -12.66
N PHE A 110 8.20 -8.68 -11.86
CA PHE A 110 9.52 -8.85 -11.21
C PHE A 110 9.89 -7.79 -10.15
N GLY A 111 8.93 -6.99 -9.68
CA GLY A 111 9.17 -5.98 -8.66
C GLY A 111 9.02 -6.49 -7.21
N PHE A 112 9.29 -5.59 -6.25
CA PHE A 112 9.15 -5.86 -4.81
C PHE A 112 7.73 -6.30 -4.45
N ALA A 113 6.71 -5.61 -4.98
CA ALA A 113 5.31 -5.94 -4.68
C ALA A 113 4.94 -7.34 -5.16
N GLN A 114 5.47 -7.79 -6.31
CA GLN A 114 5.23 -9.14 -6.81
C GLN A 114 5.92 -10.20 -5.93
N ALA A 115 7.13 -9.94 -5.45
CA ALA A 115 7.81 -10.83 -4.52
C ALA A 115 7.06 -10.94 -3.18
N LEU A 116 6.59 -9.80 -2.66
CA LEU A 116 5.80 -9.76 -1.43
C LEU A 116 4.45 -10.47 -1.60
N ALA A 117 3.79 -10.32 -2.75
CA ALA A 117 2.55 -11.06 -3.05
C ALA A 117 2.76 -12.57 -3.01
N GLY A 118 3.88 -13.06 -3.55
CA GLY A 118 4.27 -14.47 -3.47
C GLY A 118 4.49 -14.92 -2.03
N GLU A 119 5.17 -14.13 -1.21
CA GLU A 119 5.38 -14.42 0.22
C GLU A 119 4.04 -14.47 0.98
N ILE A 120 3.16 -13.49 0.76
CA ILE A 120 1.82 -13.46 1.38
C ILE A 120 0.99 -14.66 0.94
N GLN A 121 1.05 -15.03 -0.34
CA GLN A 121 0.32 -16.18 -0.87
C GLN A 121 0.76 -17.49 -0.20
N GLN A 122 2.06 -17.63 0.09
CA GLN A 122 2.60 -18.82 0.78
C GLN A 122 2.22 -18.83 2.26
N GLU A 123 2.40 -17.71 2.96
CA GLU A 123 2.24 -17.61 4.41
C GLU A 123 0.77 -17.53 4.87
N CYS A 124 -0.12 -17.04 4.01
CA CYS A 124 -1.52 -16.78 4.33
C CYS A 124 -2.51 -17.60 3.48
N PHE A 125 -2.04 -18.60 2.73
CA PHE A 125 -2.86 -19.36 1.76
C PHE A 125 -4.17 -19.86 2.33
N GLU A 126 -4.14 -20.47 3.50
CA GLU A 126 -5.33 -21.04 4.17
C GLU A 126 -6.36 -19.98 4.61
N SER A 127 -5.94 -18.72 4.67
CA SER A 127 -6.81 -17.61 5.09
C SER A 127 -7.34 -16.79 3.91
N LEU A 128 -6.83 -17.00 2.70
CA LEU A 128 -7.18 -16.19 1.55
C LEU A 128 -8.42 -16.71 0.82
N ASP A 129 -9.40 -15.84 0.60
CA ASP A 129 -10.59 -16.12 -0.21
C ASP A 129 -10.32 -16.05 -1.72
N ALA A 130 -9.22 -15.40 -2.12
CA ALA A 130 -8.83 -15.18 -3.51
C ALA A 130 -7.31 -15.01 -3.62
N PRO A 131 -6.73 -15.21 -4.81
CA PRO A 131 -5.32 -14.91 -5.05
C PRO A 131 -4.97 -13.47 -4.71
N VAL A 132 -3.80 -13.26 -4.11
CA VAL A 132 -3.24 -11.92 -3.89
C VAL A 132 -3.04 -11.23 -5.24
N ARG A 133 -3.52 -10.00 -5.35
CA ARG A 133 -3.39 -9.20 -6.58
C ARG A 133 -2.36 -8.09 -6.38
N VAL A 134 -1.66 -7.77 -7.46
CA VAL A 134 -0.75 -6.62 -7.54
C VAL A 134 -1.26 -5.69 -8.63
N ILE A 135 -1.36 -4.40 -8.31
CA ILE A 135 -1.63 -3.32 -9.26
C ILE A 135 -0.42 -2.38 -9.24
N GLY A 136 0.09 -2.06 -10.39
CA GLY A 136 1.22 -1.16 -10.60
C GLY A 136 1.34 -0.81 -12.08
N ALA A 137 2.45 -0.19 -12.47
CA ALA A 137 2.71 0.15 -13.85
C ALA A 137 2.79 -1.09 -14.76
N GLU A 138 2.53 -0.91 -16.04
CA GLU A 138 2.76 -1.94 -17.04
C GLU A 138 4.26 -2.28 -17.12
N ASN A 139 4.55 -3.52 -17.49
CA ASN A 139 5.94 -3.98 -17.63
C ASN A 139 6.56 -3.41 -18.91
N MET A 140 7.30 -2.32 -18.76
CA MET A 140 7.99 -1.64 -19.85
C MET A 140 9.45 -1.31 -19.46
N PRO A 141 10.32 -1.00 -20.43
CA PRO A 141 11.76 -0.83 -20.17
C PRO A 141 12.09 0.29 -19.17
N ALA A 142 11.30 1.35 -19.13
CA ALA A 142 11.43 2.46 -18.18
C ALA A 142 10.10 3.16 -17.97
N ILE A 143 9.80 3.53 -16.74
CA ILE A 143 8.67 4.40 -16.43
C ILE A 143 8.98 5.80 -16.97
N PRO A 144 8.18 6.35 -17.89
CA PRO A 144 8.44 7.65 -18.49
C PRO A 144 8.22 8.78 -17.49
N LEU A 145 8.99 9.86 -17.63
CA LEU A 145 8.83 11.09 -16.87
C LEU A 145 7.98 12.14 -17.61
N ASN A 146 7.13 11.71 -18.51
CA ASN A 146 6.29 12.56 -19.33
C ASN A 146 4.82 12.19 -19.09
N SER A 147 4.01 13.17 -18.71
CA SER A 147 2.61 12.96 -18.31
C SER A 147 1.73 12.32 -19.41
N THR A 148 2.04 12.58 -20.69
CA THR A 148 1.31 11.97 -21.81
C THR A 148 1.61 10.47 -21.92
N LEU A 149 2.86 10.09 -21.69
CA LEU A 149 3.28 8.70 -21.72
C LEU A 149 2.86 7.96 -20.43
N GLU A 150 2.94 8.62 -19.29
CA GLU A 150 2.45 8.05 -18.01
C GLU A 150 0.96 7.69 -18.06
N ALA A 151 0.16 8.48 -18.78
CA ALA A 151 -1.28 8.21 -18.93
C ALA A 151 -1.61 6.95 -19.76
N THR A 152 -0.61 6.34 -20.37
CA THR A 152 -0.77 5.09 -21.17
C THR A 152 -0.36 3.81 -20.42
N MET A 153 0.01 3.96 -19.14
CA MET A 153 0.60 2.88 -18.32
C MET A 153 -0.42 2.23 -17.38
#